data_f09c734ad30173c7050f12ad4a593dd8
#
_entry.id   f09c734ad30173c7050f12ad4a593dd8
#
_cell.length_a   1.000
_cell.length_b   1.000
_cell.length_c   1.000
_cell.angle_alpha   90.00
_cell.angle_beta   90.00
_cell.angle_gamma   90.00
#
_symmetry.space_group_name_H-M   'P 1'
#
loop_
_entity.id
_entity.type
_entity.pdbx_description
1 polymer ?
#
loop_
_entity_poly.entity_id
_entity_poly.type
_entity_poly.pdbx_seq_one_letter_code
_entity_poly.pdbx_strand_id
1 'polypeptide(L)'
;MTQQEKALDLPKGKDILNWKVKTLARSPKEIMITQLGFIAFYLTASSLFIWGGWIMFSDSLYSLVYTVLALVGYLAYFVGLLIRQKTIFNYTLKTDGATVEYYLHYPDFASSFFKGIAIFVMLVFGLVAILTGSLLFLVGPVAMAFIAAIKLLTWENPVHHRQTAPWQLHEFVTVDHKRLMVIIHCDDITTGFAARFPSKALMDKYLAFLREVLPAKVEYIEKATHWYQG
;
A
#
# COMPACT_ATOMS: atom_id res chain seq x y z
N MET A 1 3.89 -21.96 -2.21
CA MET A 1 4.12 -22.43 -0.82
C MET A 1 3.30 -21.54 0.07
N THR A 2 2.17 -22.03 0.51
CA THR A 2 1.26 -21.38 1.45
C THR A 2 1.92 -21.44 2.82
N GLN A 3 2.44 -20.29 3.29
CA GLN A 3 2.73 -20.13 4.71
C GLN A 3 1.37 -20.18 5.42
N GLN A 4 1.09 -21.29 6.06
CA GLN A 4 0.09 -21.37 7.10
C GLN A 4 0.41 -20.27 8.12
N GLU A 5 -0.41 -19.26 8.13
CA GLU A 5 -0.53 -18.31 9.23
C GLU A 5 -0.81 -19.16 10.49
N LYS A 6 0.25 -19.46 11.22
CA LYS A 6 0.14 -20.08 12.54
C LYS A 6 -0.76 -19.12 13.31
N ALA A 7 -1.96 -19.58 13.65
CA ALA A 7 -2.92 -18.84 14.46
C ALA A 7 -2.21 -18.49 15.78
N LEU A 8 -1.51 -17.37 15.78
CA LEU A 8 -0.95 -16.80 17.00
C LEU A 8 -2.17 -16.34 17.82
N ASP A 9 -2.27 -16.84 19.04
CA ASP A 9 -3.34 -16.43 19.94
C ASP A 9 -3.32 -14.90 20.05
N LEU A 10 -4.36 -14.25 19.54
CA LEU A 10 -4.50 -12.79 19.58
C LEU A 10 -4.43 -12.35 21.04
N PRO A 11 -3.76 -11.24 21.37
CA PRO A 11 -3.76 -10.67 22.70
C PRO A 11 -5.19 -10.54 23.22
N LYS A 12 -5.50 -11.23 24.31
CA LYS A 12 -6.85 -11.29 24.93
C LYS A 12 -7.06 -10.22 25.98
N GLY A 13 -6.01 -9.43 26.26
CA GLY A 13 -6.02 -8.38 27.24
C GLY A 13 -7.01 -7.26 26.97
N LYS A 14 -7.32 -6.47 28.01
CA LYS A 14 -8.21 -5.31 27.89
C LYS A 14 -7.56 -4.22 27.03
N ASP A 15 -8.33 -3.61 26.16
CA ASP A 15 -7.90 -2.46 25.36
C ASP A 15 -7.60 -1.26 26.26
N ILE A 16 -6.40 -0.69 26.12
CA ILE A 16 -5.93 0.45 26.90
C ILE A 16 -5.97 1.71 26.03
N LEU A 17 -5.51 1.60 24.77
CA LEU A 17 -5.35 2.74 23.88
C LEU A 17 -5.55 2.33 22.43
N ASN A 18 -6.33 3.12 21.70
CA ASN A 18 -6.55 2.93 20.27
C ASN A 18 -6.19 4.20 19.52
N TRP A 19 -5.48 4.08 18.40
CA TRP A 19 -5.18 5.22 17.55
C TRP A 19 -5.03 4.82 16.09
N LYS A 20 -5.20 5.80 15.22
CA LYS A 20 -5.13 5.63 13.77
C LYS A 20 -4.09 6.58 13.18
N VAL A 21 -3.26 6.07 12.27
CA VAL A 21 -2.27 6.87 11.54
C VAL A 21 -2.40 6.59 10.05
N LYS A 22 -2.38 7.67 9.25
CA LYS A 22 -2.35 7.59 7.78
C LYS A 22 -1.01 8.12 7.30
N THR A 23 -0.13 7.24 6.85
CA THR A 23 1.23 7.60 6.46
C THR A 23 1.72 6.77 5.27
N LEU A 24 2.88 7.15 4.73
CA LEU A 24 3.56 6.35 3.72
C LEU A 24 4.26 5.18 4.40
N ALA A 25 4.02 3.96 3.92
CA ALA A 25 4.66 2.76 4.46
C ALA A 25 6.15 2.67 4.07
N ARG A 26 6.52 3.24 2.91
CA ARG A 26 7.89 3.19 2.36
C ARG A 26 8.72 4.42 2.76
N SER A 27 10.03 4.27 2.66
CA SER A 27 10.96 5.37 2.93
C SER A 27 10.83 6.51 1.91
N PRO A 28 11.00 7.78 2.33
CA PRO A 28 11.03 8.90 1.39
C PRO A 28 12.08 8.73 0.30
N LYS A 29 13.24 8.13 0.63
CA LYS A 29 14.32 7.85 -0.34
C LYS A 29 13.90 6.80 -1.37
N GLU A 30 13.29 5.70 -0.93
CA GLU A 30 12.78 4.65 -1.83
C GLU A 30 11.68 5.21 -2.75
N ILE A 31 10.76 5.98 -2.19
CA ILE A 31 9.71 6.63 -2.97
C ILE A 31 10.31 7.54 -4.04
N MET A 32 11.29 8.36 -3.68
CA MET A 32 11.98 9.25 -4.61
C MET A 32 12.69 8.47 -5.73
N ILE A 33 13.44 7.42 -5.38
CA ILE A 33 14.14 6.58 -6.36
C ILE A 33 13.14 5.90 -7.30
N THR A 34 12.07 5.34 -6.75
CA THR A 34 11.01 4.69 -7.53
C THR A 34 10.32 5.70 -8.46
N GLN A 35 10.03 6.91 -7.98
CA GLN A 35 9.45 7.98 -8.80
C GLN A 35 10.36 8.38 -9.95
N LEU A 36 11.63 8.67 -9.66
CA LEU A 36 12.59 9.08 -10.68
C LEU A 36 12.82 7.97 -11.71
N GLY A 37 12.99 6.74 -11.27
CA GLY A 37 13.14 5.58 -12.16
C GLY A 37 11.92 5.37 -13.06
N PHE A 38 10.72 5.45 -12.47
CA PHE A 38 9.48 5.33 -13.23
C PHE A 38 9.30 6.46 -14.24
N ILE A 39 9.54 7.72 -13.85
CA ILE A 39 9.44 8.88 -14.73
C ILE A 39 10.43 8.75 -15.89
N ALA A 40 11.69 8.41 -15.62
CA ALA A 40 12.70 8.23 -16.66
C ALA A 40 12.32 7.14 -17.65
N PHE A 41 11.93 5.96 -17.15
CA PHE A 41 11.45 4.85 -17.97
C PHE A 41 10.22 5.25 -18.82
N TYR A 42 9.25 5.89 -18.19
CA TYR A 42 7.99 6.28 -18.83
C TYR A 42 8.23 7.32 -19.95
N LEU A 43 9.05 8.34 -19.70
CA LEU A 43 9.38 9.35 -20.70
C LEU A 43 10.13 8.73 -21.89
N THR A 44 11.08 7.82 -21.64
CA THR A 44 11.79 7.10 -22.70
C THR A 44 10.84 6.26 -23.54
N ALA A 45 9.99 5.45 -22.89
CA ALA A 45 9.00 4.61 -23.60
C ALA A 45 7.99 5.45 -24.38
N SER A 46 7.50 6.56 -23.82
CA SER A 46 6.57 7.48 -24.49
C SER A 46 7.21 8.16 -25.69
N SER A 47 8.48 8.57 -25.58
CA SER A 47 9.22 9.17 -26.68
C SER A 47 9.45 8.19 -27.82
N LEU A 48 9.81 6.95 -27.51
CA LEU A 48 9.94 5.88 -28.52
C LEU A 48 8.59 5.54 -29.18
N PHE A 49 7.50 5.54 -28.43
CA PHE A 49 6.16 5.32 -28.95
C PHE A 49 5.75 6.42 -29.93
N ILE A 50 5.95 7.69 -29.58
CA ILE A 50 5.65 8.83 -30.45
C ILE A 50 6.55 8.80 -31.70
N TRP A 51 7.86 8.52 -31.51
CA TRP A 51 8.81 8.44 -32.60
C TRP A 51 8.48 7.32 -33.61
N GLY A 52 8.21 6.10 -33.08
CA GLY A 52 7.85 4.93 -33.90
C GLY A 52 6.49 5.08 -34.60
N GLY A 53 5.56 5.81 -33.98
CA GLY A 53 4.25 6.13 -34.53
C GLY A 53 4.18 7.46 -35.30
N TRP A 54 5.30 8.09 -35.62
CA TRP A 54 5.34 9.45 -36.18
C TRP A 54 4.48 9.64 -37.42
N ILE A 55 4.43 8.66 -38.32
CA ILE A 55 3.60 8.67 -39.53
C ILE A 55 2.12 8.87 -39.17
N MET A 56 1.63 8.25 -38.08
CA MET A 56 0.24 8.39 -37.62
C MET A 56 -0.05 9.77 -37.03
N PHE A 57 0.97 10.42 -36.45
CA PHE A 57 0.84 11.73 -35.79
C PHE A 57 1.12 12.89 -36.73
N SER A 58 1.89 12.70 -37.81
CA SER A 58 2.22 13.74 -38.79
C SER A 58 0.99 14.23 -39.57
N ASP A 59 -0.01 13.37 -39.78
CA ASP A 59 -1.21 13.70 -40.53
C ASP A 59 -2.27 14.46 -39.71
N SER A 60 -2.17 14.42 -38.36
CA SER A 60 -3.14 15.06 -37.48
C SER A 60 -2.52 15.55 -36.19
N LEU A 61 -2.38 16.87 -36.03
CA LEU A 61 -1.93 17.50 -34.81
C LEU A 61 -2.82 17.15 -33.58
N TYR A 62 -4.13 16.97 -33.81
CA TYR A 62 -5.07 16.61 -32.76
C TYR A 62 -4.76 15.24 -32.18
N SER A 63 -4.41 14.26 -33.00
CA SER A 63 -4.06 12.91 -32.53
C SER A 63 -2.81 12.93 -31.63
N LEU A 64 -1.81 13.74 -32.00
CA LEU A 64 -0.62 13.95 -31.15
C LEU A 64 -0.99 14.60 -29.82
N VAL A 65 -1.78 15.67 -29.84
CA VAL A 65 -2.20 16.38 -28.60
C VAL A 65 -2.97 15.45 -27.67
N TYR A 66 -3.96 14.70 -28.17
CA TYR A 66 -4.71 13.74 -27.34
C TYR A 66 -3.81 12.65 -26.77
N THR A 67 -2.87 12.15 -27.55
CA THR A 67 -1.91 11.14 -27.10
C THR A 67 -1.02 11.69 -25.99
N VAL A 68 -0.47 12.89 -26.14
CA VAL A 68 0.35 13.53 -25.11
C VAL A 68 -0.46 13.78 -23.83
N LEU A 69 -1.68 14.28 -23.95
CA LEU A 69 -2.57 14.49 -22.79
C LEU A 69 -2.86 13.17 -22.07
N ALA A 70 -3.13 12.09 -22.79
CA ALA A 70 -3.34 10.77 -22.22
C ALA A 70 -2.08 10.27 -21.48
N LEU A 71 -0.91 10.41 -22.10
CA LEU A 71 0.37 10.03 -21.50
C LEU A 71 0.67 10.83 -20.22
N VAL A 72 0.45 12.15 -20.23
CA VAL A 72 0.63 13.00 -19.03
C VAL A 72 -0.36 12.61 -17.94
N GLY A 73 -1.62 12.37 -18.30
CA GLY A 73 -2.64 11.92 -17.33
C GLY A 73 -2.27 10.57 -16.70
N TYR A 74 -1.76 9.63 -17.50
CA TYR A 74 -1.30 8.33 -17.02
C TYR A 74 -0.11 8.46 -16.06
N LEU A 75 0.88 9.29 -16.41
CA LEU A 75 2.03 9.56 -15.55
C LEU A 75 1.61 10.15 -14.21
N ALA A 76 0.72 11.16 -14.24
CA ALA A 76 0.19 11.80 -13.03
C ALA A 76 -0.55 10.79 -12.14
N TYR A 77 -1.35 9.92 -12.73
CA TYR A 77 -2.06 8.85 -12.03
C TYR A 77 -1.08 7.89 -11.33
N PHE A 78 -0.07 7.38 -12.04
CA PHE A 78 0.90 6.44 -11.47
C PHE A 78 1.74 7.07 -10.37
N VAL A 79 2.26 8.27 -10.60
CA VAL A 79 3.08 8.97 -9.60
C VAL A 79 2.25 9.40 -8.39
N GLY A 80 1.06 9.95 -8.60
CA GLY A 80 0.23 10.50 -7.54
C GLY A 80 -0.48 9.42 -6.70
N LEU A 81 -1.03 8.40 -7.33
CA LEU A 81 -1.89 7.41 -6.66
C LEU A 81 -1.17 6.12 -6.31
N LEU A 82 -0.28 5.61 -7.17
CA LEU A 82 0.37 4.32 -6.92
C LEU A 82 1.67 4.47 -6.13
N ILE A 83 2.59 5.34 -6.56
CA ILE A 83 3.91 5.44 -5.92
C ILE A 83 3.80 6.10 -4.55
N ARG A 84 2.91 7.10 -4.39
CA ARG A 84 2.67 7.83 -3.14
C ARG A 84 1.44 7.33 -2.36
N GLN A 85 1.02 6.10 -2.60
CA GLN A 85 -0.12 5.53 -1.90
C GLN A 85 0.15 5.46 -0.39
N LYS A 86 -0.78 6.03 0.39
CA LYS A 86 -0.72 6.01 1.84
C LYS A 86 -1.29 4.71 2.37
N THR A 87 -0.79 4.28 3.51
CA THR A 87 -1.31 3.16 4.29
C THR A 87 -1.96 3.69 5.56
N ILE A 88 -3.07 3.12 5.91
CA ILE A 88 -3.77 3.38 7.17
C ILE A 88 -3.36 2.28 8.13
N PHE A 89 -2.93 2.67 9.32
CA PHE A 89 -2.58 1.80 10.42
C PHE A 89 -3.54 2.07 11.58
N ASN A 90 -4.28 1.06 12.01
CA ASN A 90 -5.13 1.10 13.19
C ASN A 90 -4.43 0.29 14.29
N TYR A 91 -3.96 0.95 15.31
CA TYR A 91 -3.28 0.32 16.44
C TYR A 91 -4.23 0.13 17.60
N THR A 92 -4.14 -1.02 18.24
CA THR A 92 -4.82 -1.34 19.52
C THR A 92 -3.77 -1.82 20.50
N LEU A 93 -3.59 -1.06 21.57
CA LEU A 93 -2.73 -1.42 22.69
C LEU A 93 -3.56 -2.15 23.74
N LYS A 94 -3.11 -3.31 24.16
CA LYS A 94 -3.74 -4.15 25.16
C LYS A 94 -2.81 -4.39 26.35
N THR A 95 -3.35 -4.93 27.42
CA THR A 95 -2.56 -5.25 28.63
C THR A 95 -1.47 -6.30 28.41
N ASP A 96 -1.65 -7.20 27.45
CA ASP A 96 -0.79 -8.35 27.16
C ASP A 96 -0.01 -8.25 25.83
N GLY A 97 -0.29 -7.23 25.01
CA GLY A 97 0.34 -7.04 23.70
C GLY A 97 -0.23 -5.85 22.97
N ALA A 98 0.20 -5.65 21.73
CA ALA A 98 -0.39 -4.68 20.81
C ALA A 98 -0.70 -5.34 19.47
N THR A 99 -1.74 -4.87 18.82
CA THR A 99 -2.12 -5.29 17.46
C THR A 99 -2.15 -4.10 16.53
N VAL A 100 -1.90 -4.35 15.26
CA VAL A 100 -2.07 -3.37 14.20
C VAL A 100 -2.80 -4.01 13.02
N GLU A 101 -3.83 -3.33 12.58
CA GLU A 101 -4.49 -3.60 11.30
C GLU A 101 -4.06 -2.53 10.32
N TYR A 102 -3.57 -2.94 9.15
CA TYR A 102 -3.15 -1.98 8.14
C TYR A 102 -3.66 -2.36 6.76
N TYR A 103 -4.02 -1.33 6.01
CA TYR A 103 -4.54 -1.44 4.66
C TYR A 103 -4.20 -0.19 3.84
N LEU A 104 -4.16 -0.36 2.53
CA LEU A 104 -3.89 0.75 1.63
C LEU A 104 -5.05 1.75 1.65
N HIS A 105 -4.72 3.04 1.64
CA HIS A 105 -5.74 4.07 1.56
C HIS A 105 -6.15 4.29 0.10
N TYR A 106 -7.39 3.96 -0.20
CA TYR A 106 -8.04 4.33 -1.45
C TYR A 106 -9.06 5.44 -1.20
N PRO A 107 -9.28 6.36 -2.18
CA PRO A 107 -10.41 7.29 -2.13
C PRO A 107 -11.74 6.53 -2.05
N ASP A 108 -12.75 7.11 -1.40
CA ASP A 108 -14.04 6.44 -1.18
C ASP A 108 -14.73 6.02 -2.48
N PHE A 109 -14.52 6.75 -3.57
CA PHE A 109 -15.05 6.42 -4.89
C PHE A 109 -14.34 5.25 -5.59
N ALA A 110 -13.16 4.83 -5.13
CA ALA A 110 -12.31 3.88 -5.87
C ALA A 110 -13.02 2.53 -6.11
N SER A 111 -13.72 2.01 -5.11
CA SER A 111 -14.48 0.76 -5.25
C SER A 111 -15.56 0.88 -6.33
N SER A 112 -16.37 1.94 -6.29
CA SER A 112 -17.41 2.20 -7.29
C SER A 112 -16.84 2.43 -8.69
N PHE A 113 -15.71 3.11 -8.78
CA PHE A 113 -15.01 3.37 -10.02
C PHE A 113 -14.49 2.08 -10.67
N PHE A 114 -13.84 1.20 -9.90
CA PHE A 114 -13.36 -0.09 -10.40
C PHE A 114 -14.50 -1.00 -10.85
N LYS A 115 -15.59 -1.04 -10.08
CA LYS A 115 -16.81 -1.77 -10.46
C LYS A 115 -17.44 -1.21 -11.74
N GLY A 116 -17.49 0.11 -11.87
CA GLY A 116 -17.98 0.78 -13.07
C GLY A 116 -17.15 0.44 -14.32
N ILE A 117 -15.82 0.49 -14.22
CA ILE A 117 -14.91 0.08 -15.30
C ILE A 117 -15.15 -1.39 -15.66
N ALA A 118 -15.27 -2.27 -14.66
CA ALA A 118 -15.49 -3.69 -14.91
C ALA A 118 -16.79 -3.94 -15.69
N ILE A 119 -17.89 -3.31 -15.29
CA ILE A 119 -19.19 -3.38 -15.99
C ILE A 119 -19.06 -2.84 -17.42
N PHE A 120 -18.43 -1.69 -17.59
CA PHE A 120 -18.21 -1.08 -18.90
C PHE A 120 -17.42 -2.02 -19.83
N VAL A 121 -16.32 -2.58 -19.36
CA VAL A 121 -15.48 -3.54 -20.10
C VAL A 121 -16.32 -4.76 -20.52
N MET A 122 -17.10 -5.34 -19.60
CA MET A 122 -17.94 -6.49 -19.91
C MET A 122 -19.01 -6.16 -20.97
N LEU A 123 -19.64 -4.98 -20.87
CA LEU A 123 -20.64 -4.55 -21.85
C LEU A 123 -20.03 -4.34 -23.24
N VAL A 124 -18.86 -3.68 -23.33
CA VAL A 124 -18.17 -3.45 -24.61
C VAL A 124 -17.78 -4.77 -25.26
N PHE A 125 -17.16 -5.69 -24.52
CA PHE A 125 -16.76 -6.98 -25.09
C PHE A 125 -17.95 -7.87 -25.42
N GLY A 126 -19.01 -7.83 -24.60
CA GLY A 126 -20.27 -8.52 -24.93
C GLY A 126 -20.89 -7.99 -26.20
N LEU A 127 -20.93 -6.67 -26.40
CA LEU A 127 -21.45 -6.06 -27.64
C LEU A 127 -20.61 -6.43 -28.86
N VAL A 128 -19.28 -6.37 -28.75
CA VAL A 128 -18.38 -6.79 -29.84
C VAL A 128 -18.58 -8.25 -30.21
N ALA A 129 -18.73 -9.15 -29.23
CA ALA A 129 -18.97 -10.57 -29.49
C ALA A 129 -20.31 -10.80 -30.25
N ILE A 130 -21.36 -10.06 -29.86
CA ILE A 130 -22.66 -10.11 -30.54
C ILE A 130 -22.54 -9.58 -31.98
N LEU A 131 -21.91 -8.43 -32.22
CA LEU A 131 -21.79 -7.80 -33.50
C LEU A 131 -20.92 -8.61 -34.49
N THR A 132 -19.89 -9.28 -33.99
CA THR A 132 -18.99 -10.10 -34.83
C THR A 132 -19.52 -11.50 -35.08
N GLY A 133 -20.53 -11.96 -34.31
CA GLY A 133 -21.06 -13.32 -34.40
C GLY A 133 -20.04 -14.42 -34.05
N SER A 134 -18.87 -14.07 -33.55
CA SER A 134 -17.75 -14.97 -33.31
C SER A 134 -17.43 -15.12 -31.84
N LEU A 135 -17.74 -16.30 -31.27
CA LEU A 135 -17.31 -16.68 -29.94
C LEU A 135 -15.78 -16.86 -29.79
N LEU A 136 -15.08 -17.03 -30.94
CA LEU A 136 -13.61 -17.09 -30.97
C LEU A 136 -12.97 -15.79 -30.47
N PHE A 137 -13.65 -14.65 -30.59
CA PHE A 137 -13.19 -13.38 -30.01
C PHE A 137 -13.14 -13.41 -28.47
N LEU A 138 -13.90 -14.34 -27.84
CA LEU A 138 -13.86 -14.54 -26.37
C LEU A 138 -12.66 -15.38 -25.91
N VAL A 139 -11.89 -15.94 -26.82
CA VAL A 139 -10.69 -16.73 -26.52
C VAL A 139 -9.47 -15.82 -26.56
N GLY A 140 -8.58 -15.96 -25.56
CA GLY A 140 -7.34 -15.18 -25.46
C GLY A 140 -7.54 -13.80 -24.76
N PRO A 141 -7.23 -12.68 -25.42
CA PRO A 141 -7.24 -11.35 -24.76
C PRO A 141 -8.57 -10.97 -24.10
N VAL A 142 -9.70 -11.38 -24.70
CA VAL A 142 -11.03 -11.11 -24.15
C VAL A 142 -11.30 -11.94 -22.91
N ALA A 143 -10.91 -13.22 -22.90
CA ALA A 143 -11.01 -14.05 -21.68
C ALA A 143 -10.20 -13.43 -20.53
N MET A 144 -9.00 -12.93 -20.81
CA MET A 144 -8.18 -12.23 -19.79
C MET A 144 -8.83 -10.94 -19.30
N ALA A 145 -9.44 -10.16 -20.21
CA ALA A 145 -10.19 -8.95 -19.82
C ALA A 145 -11.42 -9.28 -18.97
N PHE A 146 -12.13 -10.36 -19.27
CA PHE A 146 -13.25 -10.85 -18.45
C PHE A 146 -12.81 -11.28 -17.05
N ILE A 147 -11.72 -12.04 -16.93
CA ILE A 147 -11.16 -12.44 -15.65
C ILE A 147 -10.72 -11.21 -14.85
N ALA A 148 -10.09 -10.23 -15.50
CA ALA A 148 -9.72 -8.97 -14.86
C ALA A 148 -10.95 -8.17 -14.39
N ALA A 149 -12.02 -8.11 -15.20
CA ALA A 149 -13.27 -7.46 -14.85
C ALA A 149 -13.95 -8.12 -13.65
N ILE A 150 -14.00 -9.45 -13.59
CA ILE A 150 -14.53 -10.19 -12.45
C ILE A 150 -13.73 -9.87 -11.18
N LYS A 151 -12.39 -9.85 -11.27
CA LYS A 151 -11.54 -9.46 -10.13
C LYS A 151 -11.76 -8.02 -9.68
N LEU A 152 -12.07 -7.10 -10.59
CA LEU A 152 -12.41 -5.71 -10.24
C LEU A 152 -13.81 -5.59 -9.63
N LEU A 153 -14.78 -6.40 -10.07
CA LEU A 153 -16.12 -6.44 -9.47
C LEU A 153 -16.10 -6.94 -8.03
N THR A 154 -15.27 -7.94 -7.75
CA THR A 154 -15.08 -8.54 -6.43
C THR A 154 -13.93 -7.91 -5.65
N TRP A 155 -13.43 -6.74 -6.11
CA TRP A 155 -12.30 -6.12 -5.48
C TRP A 155 -12.62 -5.66 -4.06
N GLU A 156 -11.82 -6.14 -3.13
CA GLU A 156 -11.81 -5.74 -1.73
C GLU A 156 -10.40 -5.27 -1.36
N ASN A 157 -10.34 -4.27 -0.49
CA ASN A 157 -9.05 -3.78 0.01
C ASN A 157 -8.55 -4.75 1.08
N PRO A 158 -7.44 -5.47 0.86
CA PRO A 158 -6.96 -6.45 1.83
C PRO A 158 -6.54 -5.77 3.13
N VAL A 159 -7.05 -6.28 4.25
CA VAL A 159 -6.64 -5.86 5.59
C VAL A 159 -5.61 -6.85 6.10
N HIS A 160 -4.46 -6.34 6.47
CA HIS A 160 -3.37 -7.10 7.05
C HIS A 160 -3.37 -6.90 8.56
N HIS A 161 -3.09 -7.98 9.30
CA HIS A 161 -3.03 -7.97 10.75
C HIS A 161 -1.62 -8.33 11.20
N ARG A 162 -1.11 -7.60 12.19
CA ARG A 162 0.12 -7.92 12.90
C ARG A 162 -0.07 -7.72 14.39
N GLN A 163 0.70 -8.44 15.17
CA GLN A 163 0.67 -8.35 16.64
C GLN A 163 2.07 -8.44 17.21
N THR A 164 2.22 -7.91 18.42
CA THR A 164 3.45 -8.10 19.20
C THR A 164 3.50 -9.50 19.78
N ALA A 165 4.71 -9.95 20.10
CA ALA A 165 4.90 -10.99 21.10
C ALA A 165 4.43 -10.49 22.48
N PRO A 166 4.21 -11.37 23.47
CA PRO A 166 3.98 -10.97 24.85
C PRO A 166 5.08 -10.03 25.38
N TRP A 167 4.72 -9.04 26.21
CA TRP A 167 5.62 -7.98 26.66
C TRP A 167 6.93 -8.50 27.27
N GLN A 168 6.90 -9.65 27.92
CA GLN A 168 8.05 -10.25 28.62
C GLN A 168 9.16 -10.73 27.71
N LEU A 169 8.87 -10.93 26.41
CA LEU A 169 9.82 -11.45 25.42
C LEU A 169 10.61 -10.35 24.68
N HIS A 170 10.35 -9.08 25.01
CA HIS A 170 11.03 -7.98 24.36
C HIS A 170 12.31 -7.58 25.08
N GLU A 171 13.35 -7.28 24.32
CA GLU A 171 14.69 -6.95 24.83
C GLU A 171 15.14 -5.53 24.47
N PHE A 172 14.64 -4.99 23.35
CA PHE A 172 15.06 -3.69 22.85
C PHE A 172 13.85 -2.86 22.41
N VAL A 173 13.94 -1.55 22.68
CA VAL A 173 12.97 -0.55 22.18
C VAL A 173 13.74 0.52 21.45
N THR A 174 13.48 0.68 20.14
CA THR A 174 14.05 1.76 19.33
C THR A 174 13.05 2.91 19.23
N VAL A 175 13.49 4.11 19.61
CA VAL A 175 12.66 5.32 19.62
C VAL A 175 13.16 6.29 18.53
N ASP A 176 12.32 6.59 17.54
CA ASP A 176 12.58 7.59 16.51
C ASP A 176 11.67 8.81 16.73
N HIS A 177 12.16 9.80 17.45
CA HIS A 177 11.42 11.04 17.74
C HIS A 177 11.12 11.85 16.48
N LYS A 178 11.97 11.78 15.46
CA LYS A 178 11.80 12.53 14.22
C LYS A 178 10.62 12.01 13.39
N ARG A 179 10.40 10.68 13.42
CA ARG A 179 9.34 10.02 12.68
C ARG A 179 8.14 9.67 13.53
N LEU A 180 8.17 9.98 14.82
CA LEU A 180 7.16 9.60 15.80
C LEU A 180 6.87 8.10 15.74
N MET A 181 7.91 7.29 15.84
CA MET A 181 7.83 5.84 15.72
C MET A 181 8.58 5.16 16.86
N VAL A 182 7.99 4.12 17.41
CA VAL A 182 8.60 3.24 18.41
C VAL A 182 8.57 1.83 17.85
N ILE A 183 9.71 1.15 17.88
CA ILE A 183 9.83 -0.23 17.45
C ILE A 183 10.24 -1.07 18.65
N ILE A 184 9.50 -2.14 18.89
CA ILE A 184 9.76 -3.09 19.95
C ILE A 184 10.32 -4.35 19.32
N HIS A 185 11.48 -4.79 19.80
CA HIS A 185 12.18 -5.96 19.29
C HIS A 185 12.26 -7.05 20.36
N CYS A 186 12.22 -8.31 19.91
CA CYS A 186 12.62 -9.47 20.72
C CYS A 186 14.15 -9.63 20.65
N ASP A 187 14.63 -10.79 20.21
CA ASP A 187 16.06 -11.13 20.16
C ASP A 187 16.78 -10.45 18.97
N ASP A 188 16.06 -10.15 17.88
CA ASP A 188 16.63 -9.62 16.64
C ASP A 188 16.20 -8.18 16.40
N ILE A 189 17.18 -7.27 16.34
CA ILE A 189 16.97 -5.85 16.09
C ILE A 189 16.47 -5.56 14.67
N THR A 190 16.56 -6.52 13.75
CA THR A 190 16.07 -6.39 12.37
C THR A 190 14.58 -6.69 12.25
N THR A 191 14.02 -7.44 13.20
CA THR A 191 12.62 -7.79 13.27
C THR A 191 11.97 -7.11 14.47
N GLY A 192 10.70 -6.68 14.34
CA GLY A 192 10.02 -6.04 15.45
C GLY A 192 8.65 -5.53 15.08
N PHE A 193 7.95 -5.02 16.08
CA PHE A 193 6.66 -4.38 15.92
C PHE A 193 6.83 -2.86 15.95
N ALA A 194 6.51 -2.20 14.83
CA ALA A 194 6.65 -0.75 14.68
C ALA A 194 5.31 -0.05 14.95
N ALA A 195 5.24 0.73 16.01
CA ALA A 195 4.13 1.60 16.33
C ALA A 195 4.42 3.03 15.84
N ARG A 196 3.52 3.61 15.06
CA ARG A 196 3.60 4.98 14.51
C ARG A 196 2.57 5.86 15.19
N PHE A 197 2.93 7.12 15.47
CA PHE A 197 2.09 8.02 16.25
C PHE A 197 1.73 9.28 15.47
N PRO A 198 0.50 9.80 15.62
CA PRO A 198 0.09 11.06 15.02
C PRO A 198 0.67 12.28 15.76
N SER A 199 1.09 12.12 17.01
CA SER A 199 1.61 13.20 17.84
C SER A 199 2.65 12.69 18.85
N LYS A 200 3.54 13.60 19.28
CA LYS A 200 4.54 13.32 20.31
C LYS A 200 3.90 12.96 21.65
N ALA A 201 2.83 13.67 22.02
CA ALA A 201 2.13 13.42 23.29
C ALA A 201 1.59 11.98 23.39
N LEU A 202 1.11 11.41 22.27
CA LEU A 202 0.63 10.03 22.25
C LEU A 202 1.79 9.03 22.30
N MET A 203 2.89 9.33 21.62
CA MET A 203 4.11 8.54 21.69
C MET A 203 4.68 8.51 23.10
N ASP A 204 4.71 9.66 23.80
CA ASP A 204 5.20 9.74 25.18
C ASP A 204 4.32 8.92 26.15
N LYS A 205 2.98 8.94 25.96
CA LYS A 205 2.07 8.07 26.72
C LYS A 205 2.34 6.58 26.47
N TYR A 206 2.59 6.22 25.22
CA TYR A 206 2.92 4.84 24.87
C TYR A 206 4.27 4.41 25.48
N LEU A 207 5.28 5.28 25.44
CA LEU A 207 6.57 5.02 26.07
C LEU A 207 6.46 4.90 27.59
N ALA A 208 5.63 5.72 28.25
CA ALA A 208 5.37 5.59 29.69
C ALA A 208 4.74 4.22 29.99
N PHE A 209 3.74 3.80 29.24
CA PHE A 209 3.14 2.46 29.37
C PHE A 209 4.17 1.35 29.16
N LEU A 210 5.02 1.43 28.12
CA LEU A 210 6.04 0.41 27.87
C LEU A 210 7.04 0.27 29.03
N ARG A 211 7.40 1.38 29.71
CA ARG A 211 8.28 1.37 30.88
C ARG A 211 7.67 0.65 32.09
N GLU A 212 6.34 0.56 32.15
CA GLU A 212 5.63 -0.14 33.22
C GLU A 212 5.49 -1.64 32.95
N VAL A 213 5.29 -2.03 31.67
CA VAL A 213 4.94 -3.42 31.29
C VAL A 213 6.12 -4.24 30.81
N LEU A 214 7.16 -3.60 30.26
CA LEU A 214 8.35 -4.29 29.78
C LEU A 214 9.29 -4.66 30.93
N PRO A 215 10.07 -5.76 30.80
CA PRO A 215 11.08 -6.12 31.78
C PRO A 215 12.09 -4.97 32.03
N ALA A 216 12.55 -4.83 33.26
CA ALA A 216 13.51 -3.79 33.66
C ALA A 216 14.86 -3.86 32.90
N LYS A 217 15.18 -5.00 32.28
CA LYS A 217 16.39 -5.23 31.49
C LYS A 217 16.32 -4.66 30.07
N VAL A 218 15.14 -4.19 29.62
CA VAL A 218 14.93 -3.72 28.23
C VAL A 218 15.72 -2.45 27.99
N GLU A 219 16.50 -2.46 26.90
CA GLU A 219 17.32 -1.33 26.49
C GLU A 219 16.53 -0.39 25.55
N TYR A 220 16.54 0.91 25.87
CA TYR A 220 15.92 1.96 25.06
C TYR A 220 16.97 2.66 24.21
N ILE A 221 16.88 2.54 22.88
CA ILE A 221 17.82 3.08 21.90
C ILE A 221 17.15 4.25 21.18
N GLU A 222 17.65 5.47 21.39
CA GLU A 222 17.19 6.64 20.65
C GLU A 222 18.00 6.79 19.35
N LYS A 223 17.36 6.53 18.21
CA LYS A 223 18.04 6.57 16.92
C LYS A 223 17.05 6.76 15.79
N ALA A 224 17.45 7.51 14.75
CA ALA A 224 16.69 7.53 13.51
C ALA A 224 16.71 6.14 12.88
N THR A 225 15.55 5.60 12.59
CA THR A 225 15.41 4.26 12.04
C THR A 225 15.19 4.28 10.54
N HIS A 226 15.69 3.25 9.85
CA HIS A 226 15.36 2.97 8.45
C HIS A 226 14.20 2.00 8.31
N TRP A 227 13.50 1.72 9.40
CA TRP A 227 12.35 0.82 9.44
C TRP A 227 11.13 1.47 8.82
N TYR A 228 10.58 0.85 7.77
CA TYR A 228 9.44 1.37 7.02
C TYR A 228 8.29 0.39 6.90
N GLN A 229 8.57 -0.88 7.05
CA GLN A 229 7.56 -1.93 7.04
C GLN A 229 7.07 -2.15 8.48
N GLY A 230 5.81 -1.90 8.72
CA GLY A 230 5.13 -2.31 9.93
C GLY A 230 4.78 -3.78 9.90
#